data_3e51ee105ef491d6628658f705968baf
#
_entry.id   3e51ee105ef491d6628658f705968baf
#
_cell.length_a   1.000
_cell.length_b   1.000
_cell.length_c   1.000
_cell.angle_alpha   90.00
_cell.angle_beta   90.00
_cell.angle_gamma   90.00
#
_symmetry.space_group_name_H-M   'P 1'
#
loop_
_entity.id
_entity.type
_entity.pdbx_description
1 polymer ?
#
loop_
_entity_poly.entity_id
_entity_poly.type
_entity_poly.pdbx_seq_one_letter_code
_entity_poly.pdbx_strand_id
1 'polypeptide(L)'
;MKWGICKMPSLPDMNTPDVAELARDAAAHSHHTEIPTPDAGQEAFFETLLRLGDSTLVLGHRVSEWCGHSPALEEDIALANVALDLIGQTQMWLGLAAEVEGMGRTADDLAYLRDAWDFRNLLLVERPNGDFGHTLMRQFLFDAWHLELLRSLQCSKEPRVAEIAEKAAKEVAYHLERSSDLVVRLGDGTDESHRRMQEALDALWPYTGEMFLADEKDAEVAAAGLLPDPSSLRPAWERIVREVLTAATLAIPESKFAHKGGKRGVHTEHLGYILADMQFLQRAYPGATW
;
A
#
# COMPACT_ATOMS: atom_id res chain seq x y z
N MET A 1 -32.99 46.08 -34.94
CA MET A 1 -32.22 44.92 -35.43
C MET A 1 -32.90 43.66 -34.91
N LYS A 2 -33.52 42.86 -35.83
CA LYS A 2 -34.21 41.61 -35.47
C LYS A 2 -33.19 40.45 -35.54
N TRP A 3 -32.99 39.72 -34.46
CA TRP A 3 -32.19 38.52 -34.45
C TRP A 3 -33.00 37.38 -35.02
N GLY A 4 -32.50 36.77 -36.12
CA GLY A 4 -33.09 35.59 -36.75
C GLY A 4 -32.78 34.33 -35.93
N ILE A 5 -33.84 33.57 -35.61
CA ILE A 5 -33.77 32.26 -34.97
C ILE A 5 -33.27 31.25 -36.02
N CYS A 6 -32.08 30.70 -35.80
CA CYS A 6 -31.56 29.63 -36.61
C CYS A 6 -32.33 28.33 -36.28
N LYS A 7 -32.99 27.73 -37.27
CA LYS A 7 -33.64 26.42 -37.13
C LYS A 7 -32.58 25.33 -37.06
N MET A 8 -32.56 24.57 -35.96
CA MET A 8 -31.79 23.33 -35.89
C MET A 8 -32.33 22.28 -36.87
N PRO A 9 -31.48 21.52 -37.52
CA PRO A 9 -31.90 20.37 -38.32
C PRO A 9 -32.45 19.27 -37.41
N SER A 10 -33.56 18.61 -37.85
CA SER A 10 -34.15 17.46 -37.18
C SER A 10 -33.15 16.31 -37.11
N LEU A 11 -32.99 15.75 -35.91
CA LEU A 11 -32.20 14.53 -35.67
C LEU A 11 -32.84 13.37 -36.48
N PRO A 12 -32.00 12.49 -37.08
CA PRO A 12 -32.50 11.29 -37.74
C PRO A 12 -33.11 10.35 -36.68
N ASP A 13 -34.19 9.65 -37.05
CA ASP A 13 -34.82 8.60 -36.26
C ASP A 13 -33.77 7.51 -35.93
N MET A 14 -33.31 7.49 -34.69
CA MET A 14 -32.54 6.39 -34.17
C MET A 14 -33.47 5.22 -33.87
N ASN A 15 -33.45 4.22 -34.73
CA ASN A 15 -34.11 2.95 -34.53
C ASN A 15 -33.55 2.36 -33.21
N THR A 16 -34.33 2.43 -32.14
CA THR A 16 -34.03 1.79 -30.87
C THR A 16 -34.07 0.28 -31.09
N PRO A 17 -32.96 -0.47 -30.91
CA PRO A 17 -33.02 -1.92 -31.04
C PRO A 17 -33.95 -2.49 -30.00
N ASP A 18 -34.74 -3.52 -30.41
CA ASP A 18 -35.70 -4.21 -29.55
C ASP A 18 -34.94 -4.80 -28.33
N VAL A 19 -35.33 -4.35 -27.13
CA VAL A 19 -34.74 -4.80 -25.86
C VAL A 19 -34.82 -6.33 -25.71
N ALA A 20 -35.82 -6.97 -26.35
CA ALA A 20 -35.97 -8.41 -26.38
C ALA A 20 -34.90 -9.12 -27.25
N GLU A 21 -34.40 -8.44 -28.30
CA GLU A 21 -33.35 -8.97 -29.18
C GLU A 21 -31.99 -8.86 -28.51
N LEU A 22 -31.68 -7.75 -27.79
CA LEU A 22 -30.49 -7.58 -26.96
C LEU A 22 -30.43 -8.57 -25.80
N ALA A 23 -31.59 -8.92 -25.21
CA ALA A 23 -31.65 -9.91 -24.14
C ALA A 23 -31.43 -11.34 -24.64
N ARG A 24 -31.81 -11.67 -25.88
CA ARG A 24 -31.53 -12.99 -26.49
C ARG A 24 -30.07 -13.15 -26.88
N ASP A 25 -29.42 -12.11 -27.39
CA ASP A 25 -27.99 -12.14 -27.71
C ASP A 25 -27.13 -12.24 -26.44
N ALA A 26 -27.51 -11.57 -25.37
CA ALA A 26 -26.83 -11.69 -24.08
C ALA A 26 -26.95 -13.11 -23.48
N ALA A 27 -28.08 -13.79 -23.68
CA ALA A 27 -28.28 -15.16 -23.21
C ALA A 27 -27.53 -16.22 -24.07
N ALA A 28 -27.30 -15.92 -25.35
CA ALA A 28 -26.58 -16.85 -26.25
C ALA A 28 -25.05 -16.84 -26.09
N HIS A 29 -24.50 -15.80 -25.44
CA HIS A 29 -23.05 -15.66 -25.18
C HIS A 29 -22.66 -15.96 -23.73
N SER A 30 -23.55 -16.45 -22.89
CA SER A 30 -23.19 -17.00 -21.57
C SER A 30 -22.55 -18.39 -21.73
N HIS A 31 -21.37 -18.42 -22.35
CA HIS A 31 -20.44 -19.49 -22.03
C HIS A 31 -20.06 -19.27 -20.57
N HIS A 32 -20.67 -20.01 -19.64
CA HIS A 32 -20.11 -20.25 -18.32
C HIS A 32 -18.75 -20.96 -18.55
N THR A 33 -17.71 -20.20 -18.79
CA THR A 33 -16.37 -20.64 -18.47
C THR A 33 -16.42 -20.82 -16.96
N GLU A 34 -16.43 -22.05 -16.47
CA GLU A 34 -16.21 -22.35 -15.05
C GLU A 34 -14.88 -21.65 -14.70
N ILE A 35 -14.98 -20.55 -13.94
CA ILE A 35 -13.80 -19.90 -13.38
C ILE A 35 -13.18 -20.96 -12.47
N PRO A 36 -11.95 -21.43 -12.74
CA PRO A 36 -11.31 -22.40 -11.86
C PRO A 36 -11.33 -21.82 -10.45
N THR A 37 -11.88 -22.56 -9.50
CA THR A 37 -11.82 -22.20 -8.09
C THR A 37 -10.33 -22.23 -7.72
N PRO A 38 -9.70 -21.13 -7.31
CA PRO A 38 -8.29 -21.14 -6.93
C PRO A 38 -8.08 -22.22 -5.86
N ASP A 39 -6.95 -22.91 -5.92
CA ASP A 39 -6.50 -23.76 -4.81
C ASP A 39 -6.34 -22.85 -3.56
N ALA A 40 -6.73 -23.33 -2.38
CA ALA A 40 -6.67 -22.56 -1.14
C ALA A 40 -5.27 -21.94 -0.92
N GLY A 41 -4.19 -22.68 -1.24
CA GLY A 41 -2.82 -22.19 -1.19
C GLY A 41 -2.55 -21.05 -2.15
N GLN A 42 -3.14 -21.08 -3.34
CA GLN A 42 -3.03 -20.01 -4.34
C GLN A 42 -3.77 -18.75 -3.88
N GLU A 43 -4.96 -18.92 -3.28
CA GLU A 43 -5.72 -17.79 -2.71
C GLU A 43 -4.97 -17.13 -1.55
N ALA A 44 -4.41 -17.92 -0.62
CA ALA A 44 -3.64 -17.39 0.50
C ALA A 44 -2.38 -16.65 0.01
N PHE A 45 -1.70 -17.16 -0.99
CA PHE A 45 -0.54 -16.54 -1.59
C PHE A 45 -0.90 -15.23 -2.30
N PHE A 46 -1.96 -15.24 -3.13
CA PHE A 46 -2.48 -14.02 -3.77
C PHE A 46 -2.76 -12.93 -2.73
N GLU A 47 -3.52 -13.25 -1.67
CA GLU A 47 -3.87 -12.26 -0.66
C GLU A 47 -2.67 -11.73 0.10
N THR A 48 -1.68 -12.56 0.39
CA THR A 48 -0.46 -12.08 1.06
C THR A 48 0.40 -11.20 0.15
N LEU A 49 0.41 -11.44 -1.16
CA LEU A 49 1.03 -10.54 -2.13
C LEU A 49 0.30 -9.18 -2.21
N LEU A 50 -1.04 -9.17 -2.11
CA LEU A 50 -1.81 -7.92 -2.00
C LEU A 50 -1.41 -7.14 -0.74
N ARG A 51 -1.19 -7.79 0.41
CA ARG A 51 -0.75 -7.11 1.65
C ARG A 51 0.57 -6.37 1.45
N LEU A 52 1.51 -6.97 0.72
CA LEU A 52 2.79 -6.33 0.39
C LEU A 52 2.60 -5.16 -0.58
N GLY A 53 1.92 -5.39 -1.70
CA GLY A 53 1.71 -4.39 -2.73
C GLY A 53 0.86 -3.21 -2.25
N ASP A 54 -0.22 -3.47 -1.52
CA ASP A 54 -1.10 -2.42 -1.01
C ASP A 54 -0.42 -1.55 0.05
N SER A 55 0.39 -2.16 0.93
CA SER A 55 1.11 -1.41 1.95
C SER A 55 2.15 -0.47 1.33
N THR A 56 2.89 -0.92 0.31
CA THR A 56 3.86 -0.07 -0.40
C THR A 56 3.15 0.97 -1.27
N LEU A 57 2.00 0.65 -1.90
CA LEU A 57 1.21 1.58 -2.68
C LEU A 57 0.70 2.75 -1.83
N VAL A 58 0.01 2.43 -0.74
CA VAL A 58 -0.60 3.45 0.15
C VAL A 58 0.48 4.31 0.80
N LEU A 59 1.58 3.71 1.28
CA LEU A 59 2.69 4.49 1.84
C LEU A 59 3.37 5.36 0.78
N GLY A 60 3.60 4.84 -0.42
CA GLY A 60 4.18 5.59 -1.53
C GLY A 60 3.37 6.83 -1.88
N HIS A 61 2.03 6.71 -1.94
CA HIS A 61 1.15 7.85 -2.16
C HIS A 61 1.20 8.85 -0.99
N ARG A 62 1.17 8.40 0.26
CA ARG A 62 1.31 9.27 1.43
C ARG A 62 2.63 10.05 1.44
N VAL A 63 3.72 9.39 1.07
CA VAL A 63 5.04 10.06 1.02
C VAL A 63 5.11 11.04 -0.15
N SER A 64 4.52 10.71 -1.30
CA SER A 64 4.48 11.60 -2.46
C SER A 64 3.74 12.93 -2.23
N GLU A 65 2.79 12.97 -1.27
CA GLU A 65 2.10 14.20 -0.86
C GLU A 65 3.06 15.30 -0.35
N TRP A 66 4.30 14.93 0.03
CA TRP A 66 5.33 15.87 0.47
C TRP A 66 6.04 16.61 -0.67
N CYS A 67 5.86 16.20 -1.93
CA CYS A 67 6.53 16.82 -3.06
C CYS A 67 6.23 18.33 -3.13
N GLY A 68 7.28 19.15 -2.99
CA GLY A 68 7.19 20.61 -2.93
C GLY A 68 6.76 21.20 -1.57
N HIS A 69 6.63 20.38 -0.50
CA HIS A 69 6.16 20.82 0.82
C HIS A 69 7.10 20.45 1.97
N SER A 70 8.19 19.73 1.70
CA SER A 70 9.14 19.32 2.73
C SER A 70 9.91 20.51 3.35
N PRO A 71 10.40 20.37 4.60
CA PRO A 71 11.04 21.46 5.31
C PRO A 71 12.38 21.89 4.71
N ALA A 72 13.02 21.06 3.90
CA ALA A 72 14.27 21.30 3.20
C ALA A 72 14.26 20.62 1.83
N LEU A 73 15.01 21.17 0.87
CA LEU A 73 15.08 20.63 -0.49
C LEU A 73 15.61 19.20 -0.52
N GLU A 74 16.61 18.91 0.32
CA GLU A 74 17.21 17.59 0.43
C GLU A 74 16.21 16.55 0.90
N GLU A 75 15.32 16.93 1.84
CA GLU A 75 14.27 16.08 2.37
C GLU A 75 13.16 15.87 1.33
N ASP A 76 12.83 16.90 0.56
CA ASP A 76 11.84 16.79 -0.53
C ASP A 76 12.30 15.79 -1.60
N ILE A 77 13.54 15.93 -2.08
CA ILE A 77 14.13 15.01 -3.06
C ILE A 77 14.20 13.59 -2.49
N ALA A 78 14.60 13.44 -1.24
CA ALA A 78 14.71 12.12 -0.61
C ALA A 78 13.35 11.45 -0.46
N LEU A 79 12.31 12.16 -0.01
CA LEU A 79 10.95 11.61 0.09
C LEU A 79 10.36 11.26 -1.27
N ALA A 80 10.62 12.09 -2.30
CA ALA A 80 10.20 11.78 -3.67
C ALA A 80 10.83 10.46 -4.18
N ASN A 81 12.13 10.23 -3.89
CA ASN A 81 12.79 8.98 -4.23
C ASN A 81 12.23 7.79 -3.45
N VAL A 82 12.00 7.93 -2.14
CA VAL A 82 11.32 6.89 -1.33
C VAL A 82 9.96 6.55 -1.90
N ALA A 83 9.17 7.54 -2.32
CA ALA A 83 7.87 7.31 -2.95
C ALA A 83 8.00 6.53 -4.26
N LEU A 84 8.97 6.88 -5.12
CA LEU A 84 9.22 6.17 -6.38
C LEU A 84 9.66 4.72 -6.15
N ASP A 85 10.53 4.46 -5.18
CA ASP A 85 10.96 3.11 -4.81
C ASP A 85 9.78 2.27 -4.32
N LEU A 86 8.93 2.82 -3.45
CA LEU A 86 7.72 2.15 -2.94
C LEU A 86 6.72 1.84 -4.07
N ILE A 87 6.49 2.76 -5.01
CA ILE A 87 5.63 2.52 -6.18
C ILE A 87 6.24 1.46 -7.11
N GLY A 88 7.56 1.48 -7.30
CA GLY A 88 8.27 0.43 -8.05
C GLY A 88 8.11 -0.96 -7.41
N GLN A 89 8.20 -1.05 -6.09
CA GLN A 89 7.95 -2.29 -5.34
C GLN A 89 6.48 -2.73 -5.47
N THR A 90 5.54 -1.78 -5.38
CA THR A 90 4.11 -2.04 -5.61
C THR A 90 3.87 -2.71 -6.95
N GLN A 91 4.44 -2.16 -8.02
CA GLN A 91 4.30 -2.71 -9.37
C GLN A 91 4.77 -4.16 -9.46
N MET A 92 5.88 -4.48 -8.79
CA MET A 92 6.42 -5.85 -8.77
C MET A 92 5.51 -6.80 -7.96
N TRP A 93 5.06 -6.38 -6.76
CA TRP A 93 4.21 -7.22 -5.90
C TRP A 93 2.82 -7.44 -6.49
N LEU A 94 2.15 -6.37 -6.96
CA LEU A 94 0.83 -6.49 -7.57
C LEU A 94 0.89 -7.18 -8.94
N GLY A 95 2.00 -7.03 -9.69
CA GLY A 95 2.22 -7.78 -10.92
C GLY A 95 2.28 -9.29 -10.66
N LEU A 96 3.05 -9.71 -9.65
CA LEU A 96 3.09 -11.13 -9.25
C LEU A 96 1.73 -11.59 -8.70
N ALA A 97 1.03 -10.75 -7.95
CA ALA A 97 -0.31 -11.07 -7.47
C ALA A 97 -1.29 -11.34 -8.63
N ALA A 98 -1.29 -10.49 -9.65
CA ALA A 98 -2.13 -10.66 -10.83
C ALA A 98 -1.81 -11.95 -11.63
N GLU A 99 -0.53 -12.29 -11.74
CA GLU A 99 -0.09 -13.56 -12.34
C GLU A 99 -0.60 -14.78 -11.54
N VAL A 100 -0.47 -14.73 -10.19
CA VAL A 100 -0.93 -15.78 -9.27
C VAL A 100 -2.45 -15.94 -9.31
N GLU A 101 -3.18 -14.82 -9.38
CA GLU A 101 -4.64 -14.85 -9.50
C GLU A 101 -5.11 -15.51 -10.80
N GLY A 102 -4.42 -15.25 -11.91
CA GLY A 102 -4.73 -15.85 -13.21
C GLY A 102 -6.03 -15.35 -13.86
N MET A 103 -6.59 -14.22 -13.39
CA MET A 103 -7.84 -13.64 -13.89
C MET A 103 -7.61 -12.63 -15.02
N GLY A 104 -6.37 -12.47 -15.50
CA GLY A 104 -6.02 -11.55 -16.58
C GLY A 104 -5.98 -10.08 -16.17
N ARG A 105 -6.08 -9.78 -14.87
CA ARG A 105 -5.87 -8.43 -14.33
C ARG A 105 -4.38 -8.05 -14.40
N THR A 106 -4.13 -6.75 -14.45
CA THR A 106 -2.79 -6.17 -14.37
C THR A 106 -2.50 -5.64 -12.96
N ALA A 107 -1.26 -5.24 -12.69
CA ALA A 107 -0.92 -4.51 -11.46
C ALA A 107 -1.75 -3.22 -11.33
N ASP A 108 -1.98 -2.52 -12.43
CA ASP A 108 -2.76 -1.29 -12.46
C ASP A 108 -4.24 -1.56 -12.17
N ASP A 109 -4.81 -2.65 -12.68
CA ASP A 109 -6.18 -3.04 -12.34
C ASP A 109 -6.30 -3.30 -10.84
N LEU A 110 -5.31 -3.97 -10.24
CA LEU A 110 -5.28 -4.22 -8.80
C LEU A 110 -5.07 -2.94 -7.99
N ALA A 111 -4.32 -1.95 -8.49
CA ALA A 111 -4.11 -0.68 -7.79
C ALA A 111 -5.31 0.27 -7.92
N TYR A 112 -5.89 0.41 -9.12
CA TYR A 112 -6.79 1.52 -9.43
C TYR A 112 -8.27 1.15 -9.52
N LEU A 113 -8.62 -0.14 -9.63
CA LEU A 113 -10.02 -0.55 -9.85
C LEU A 113 -10.66 -1.26 -8.65
N ARG A 114 -9.89 -1.60 -7.60
CA ARG A 114 -10.44 -2.19 -6.37
C ARG A 114 -11.05 -1.14 -5.45
N ASP A 115 -12.11 -1.51 -4.73
CA ASP A 115 -12.69 -0.69 -3.68
C ASP A 115 -11.93 -0.84 -2.35
N ALA A 116 -12.18 0.09 -1.41
CA ALA A 116 -11.46 0.10 -0.12
C ALA A 116 -11.52 -1.24 0.63
N TRP A 117 -12.64 -1.96 0.54
CA TRP A 117 -12.82 -3.28 1.18
C TRP A 117 -11.93 -4.38 0.61
N ASP A 118 -11.42 -4.17 -0.62
CA ASP A 118 -10.55 -5.13 -1.31
C ASP A 118 -9.06 -4.89 -1.04
N PHE A 119 -8.73 -3.76 -0.42
CA PHE A 119 -7.36 -3.45 -0.02
C PHE A 119 -6.94 -4.24 1.22
N ARG A 120 -5.64 -4.54 1.33
CA ARG A 120 -5.04 -5.37 2.38
C ARG A 120 -3.84 -4.72 3.07
N ASN A 121 -3.69 -3.42 2.92
CA ASN A 121 -2.59 -2.66 3.53
C ASN A 121 -2.68 -2.63 5.06
N LEU A 122 -1.53 -2.46 5.70
CA LEU A 122 -1.44 -2.19 7.12
C LEU A 122 -2.10 -0.84 7.48
N LEU A 123 -2.78 -0.76 8.62
CA LEU A 123 -3.40 0.49 9.09
C LEU A 123 -2.38 1.61 9.35
N LEU A 124 -1.14 1.25 9.67
CA LEU A 124 -0.06 2.23 9.89
C LEU A 124 0.16 3.12 8.67
N VAL A 125 0.16 2.54 7.46
CA VAL A 125 0.53 3.25 6.23
C VAL A 125 -0.56 4.21 5.72
N GLU A 126 -1.80 4.04 6.12
CA GLU A 126 -2.91 4.93 5.75
C GLU A 126 -3.05 6.15 6.65
N ARG A 127 -2.29 6.22 7.76
CA ARG A 127 -2.34 7.36 8.68
C ARG A 127 -1.96 8.67 7.97
N PRO A 128 -2.64 9.79 8.28
CA PRO A 128 -2.30 11.10 7.72
C PRO A 128 -0.85 11.47 7.95
N ASN A 129 -0.30 12.28 7.05
CA ASN A 129 1.07 12.75 7.17
C ASN A 129 1.31 13.57 8.46
N GLY A 130 0.29 14.34 8.92
CA GLY A 130 0.46 15.24 10.04
C GLY A 130 1.57 16.28 9.75
N ASP A 131 2.48 16.45 10.69
CA ASP A 131 3.71 17.19 10.46
C ASP A 131 4.84 16.26 9.96
N PHE A 132 6.01 16.86 9.68
CA PHE A 132 7.17 16.10 9.22
C PHE A 132 7.63 15.04 10.23
N GLY A 133 7.48 15.30 11.54
CA GLY A 133 7.80 14.32 12.59
C GLY A 133 6.91 13.09 12.53
N HIS A 134 5.60 13.25 12.29
CA HIS A 134 4.66 12.14 12.13
C HIS A 134 4.99 11.31 10.88
N THR A 135 5.24 11.95 9.74
CA THR A 135 5.62 11.25 8.51
C THR A 135 6.92 10.48 8.71
N LEU A 136 7.92 11.11 9.28
CA LEU A 136 9.23 10.49 9.52
C LEU A 136 9.13 9.30 10.48
N MET A 137 8.39 9.44 11.58
CA MET A 137 8.20 8.36 12.55
C MET A 137 7.43 7.19 11.93
N ARG A 138 6.38 7.45 11.14
CA ARG A 138 5.67 6.40 10.38
C ARG A 138 6.61 5.67 9.44
N GLN A 139 7.42 6.42 8.67
CA GLN A 139 8.39 5.86 7.74
C GLN A 139 9.40 4.98 8.47
N PHE A 140 10.01 5.46 9.55
CA PHE A 140 10.98 4.71 10.34
C PHE A 140 10.40 3.40 10.89
N LEU A 141 9.22 3.45 11.51
CA LEU A 141 8.59 2.25 12.08
C LEU A 141 8.25 1.21 11.00
N PHE A 142 7.84 1.67 9.81
CA PHE A 142 7.59 0.81 8.66
C PHE A 142 8.89 0.28 8.06
N ASP A 143 9.90 1.11 7.82
CA ASP A 143 11.17 0.72 7.21
C ASP A 143 11.89 -0.36 8.02
N ALA A 144 11.89 -0.22 9.36
CA ALA A 144 12.49 -1.19 10.26
C ALA A 144 11.83 -2.58 10.15
N TRP A 145 10.53 -2.65 9.95
CA TRP A 145 9.79 -3.88 9.70
C TRP A 145 9.98 -4.38 8.26
N HIS A 146 9.88 -3.47 7.30
CA HIS A 146 9.92 -3.80 5.88
C HIS A 146 11.28 -4.40 5.48
N LEU A 147 12.38 -3.85 6.00
CA LEU A 147 13.70 -4.40 5.74
C LEU A 147 13.86 -5.83 6.26
N GLU A 148 13.40 -6.11 7.49
CA GLU A 148 13.47 -7.46 8.06
C GLU A 148 12.56 -8.46 7.33
N LEU A 149 11.39 -8.00 6.89
CA LEU A 149 10.51 -8.78 6.02
C LEU A 149 11.20 -9.13 4.70
N LEU A 150 11.74 -8.13 3.99
CA LEU A 150 12.43 -8.35 2.72
C LEU A 150 13.65 -9.26 2.86
N ARG A 151 14.42 -9.12 3.94
CA ARG A 151 15.54 -10.05 4.23
C ARG A 151 15.07 -11.50 4.39
N SER A 152 13.94 -11.69 5.05
CA SER A 152 13.36 -13.02 5.21
C SER A 152 12.82 -13.56 3.88
N LEU A 153 12.19 -12.71 3.07
CA LEU A 153 11.63 -13.07 1.76
C LEU A 153 12.69 -13.50 0.74
N GLN A 154 13.95 -13.08 0.89
CA GLN A 154 15.05 -13.57 0.05
C GLN A 154 15.27 -15.08 0.16
N CYS A 155 14.76 -15.68 1.24
CA CYS A 155 14.80 -17.14 1.45
C CYS A 155 13.51 -17.85 0.99
N SER A 156 12.61 -17.16 0.30
CA SER A 156 11.37 -17.74 -0.22
C SER A 156 11.64 -18.90 -1.19
N LYS A 157 10.77 -19.92 -1.14
CA LYS A 157 10.77 -21.00 -2.14
C LYS A 157 10.21 -20.55 -3.50
N GLU A 158 9.51 -19.40 -3.54
CA GLU A 158 9.05 -18.80 -4.78
C GLU A 158 10.16 -17.85 -5.31
N PRO A 159 10.82 -18.19 -6.42
CA PRO A 159 11.96 -17.42 -6.93
C PRO A 159 11.62 -15.95 -7.22
N ARG A 160 10.40 -15.67 -7.71
CA ARG A 160 9.95 -14.29 -8.02
C ARG A 160 9.85 -13.45 -6.75
N VAL A 161 9.39 -14.03 -5.64
CA VAL A 161 9.37 -13.36 -4.33
C VAL A 161 10.78 -13.05 -3.87
N ALA A 162 11.70 -14.00 -3.98
CA ALA A 162 13.10 -13.80 -3.59
C ALA A 162 13.80 -12.71 -4.42
N GLU A 163 13.59 -12.69 -5.74
CA GLU A 163 14.14 -11.69 -6.67
C GLU A 163 13.62 -10.27 -6.36
N ILE A 164 12.31 -10.11 -6.15
CA ILE A 164 11.72 -8.83 -5.76
C ILE A 164 12.31 -8.37 -4.43
N ALA A 165 12.37 -9.27 -3.46
CA ALA A 165 12.88 -8.98 -2.13
C ALA A 165 14.37 -8.59 -2.14
N GLU A 166 15.19 -9.22 -2.96
CA GLU A 166 16.62 -8.87 -3.09
C GLU A 166 16.81 -7.45 -3.63
N LYS A 167 16.01 -7.05 -4.63
CA LYS A 167 16.06 -5.69 -5.17
C LYS A 167 15.56 -4.68 -4.14
N ALA A 168 14.36 -4.88 -3.60
CA ALA A 168 13.72 -3.97 -2.67
C ALA A 168 14.51 -3.79 -1.35
N ALA A 169 15.18 -4.83 -0.86
CA ALA A 169 15.97 -4.75 0.36
C ALA A 169 17.13 -3.74 0.27
N LYS A 170 17.69 -3.50 -0.92
CA LYS A 170 18.76 -2.51 -1.13
C LYS A 170 18.20 -1.08 -1.00
N GLU A 171 17.03 -0.84 -1.56
CA GLU A 171 16.30 0.43 -1.48
C GLU A 171 15.88 0.72 -0.03
N VAL A 172 15.24 -0.26 0.62
CA VAL A 172 14.71 -0.11 1.99
C VAL A 172 15.84 -0.03 3.04
N ALA A 173 17.00 -0.61 2.80
CA ALA A 173 18.17 -0.40 3.66
C ALA A 173 18.58 1.08 3.71
N TYR A 174 18.57 1.78 2.57
CA TYR A 174 18.79 3.22 2.51
C TYR A 174 17.65 4.01 3.17
N HIS A 175 16.39 3.62 2.97
CA HIS A 175 15.24 4.25 3.64
C HIS A 175 15.39 4.18 5.16
N LEU A 176 15.72 3.01 5.69
CA LEU A 176 15.89 2.80 7.12
C LEU A 176 17.09 3.59 7.68
N GLU A 177 18.24 3.60 6.99
CA GLU A 177 19.41 4.38 7.40
C GLU A 177 19.04 5.86 7.54
N ARG A 178 18.42 6.43 6.49
CA ARG A 178 18.00 7.83 6.48
C ARG A 178 16.95 8.13 7.54
N SER A 179 15.88 7.33 7.63
CA SER A 179 14.80 7.58 8.59
C SER A 179 15.30 7.45 10.03
N SER A 180 16.19 6.50 10.32
CA SER A 180 16.81 6.33 11.63
C SER A 180 17.69 7.53 12.01
N ASP A 181 18.57 8.00 11.10
CA ASP A 181 19.43 9.18 11.35
C ASP A 181 18.59 10.41 11.69
N LEU A 182 17.52 10.68 10.92
CA LEU A 182 16.64 11.80 11.15
C LEU A 182 15.83 11.69 12.45
N VAL A 183 15.36 10.47 12.80
CA VAL A 183 14.68 10.23 14.08
C VAL A 183 15.60 10.57 15.25
N VAL A 184 16.87 10.12 15.18
CA VAL A 184 17.87 10.45 16.22
C VAL A 184 18.12 11.96 16.28
N ARG A 185 18.37 12.60 15.14
CA ARG A 185 18.68 14.03 15.07
C ARG A 185 17.54 14.94 15.54
N LEU A 186 16.29 14.57 15.26
CA LEU A 186 15.13 15.34 15.70
C LEU A 186 14.73 15.02 17.14
N GLY A 187 14.89 13.76 17.57
CA GLY A 187 14.58 13.33 18.93
C GLY A 187 15.56 13.89 19.95
N ASP A 188 16.86 13.88 19.66
CA ASP A 188 17.92 14.47 20.52
C ASP A 188 18.26 15.93 20.12
N GLY A 189 17.37 16.62 19.43
CA GLY A 189 17.59 17.97 18.93
C GLY A 189 17.16 19.07 19.91
N THR A 190 16.15 19.83 19.51
CA THR A 190 15.55 20.88 20.36
C THR A 190 14.37 20.32 21.15
N ASP A 191 13.98 21.00 22.24
CA ASP A 191 12.79 20.63 23.02
C ASP A 191 11.54 20.51 22.12
N GLU A 192 11.40 21.38 21.14
CA GLU A 192 10.27 21.37 20.20
C GLU A 192 10.32 20.16 19.26
N SER A 193 11.48 19.84 18.66
CA SER A 193 11.58 18.67 17.78
C SER A 193 11.40 17.37 18.59
N HIS A 194 11.99 17.29 19.79
CA HIS A 194 11.80 16.15 20.69
C HIS A 194 10.33 15.93 21.03
N ARG A 195 9.61 16.98 21.44
CA ARG A 195 8.18 16.91 21.76
C ARG A 195 7.37 16.39 20.57
N ARG A 196 7.60 16.93 19.35
CA ARG A 196 6.90 16.48 18.14
C ARG A 196 7.20 15.04 17.79
N MET A 197 8.43 14.60 17.92
CA MET A 197 8.82 13.21 17.66
C MET A 197 8.19 12.25 18.69
N GLN A 198 8.11 12.63 19.97
CA GLN A 198 7.44 11.84 21.00
C GLN A 198 5.94 11.76 20.74
N GLU A 199 5.28 12.89 20.43
CA GLU A 199 3.85 12.91 20.08
C GLU A 199 3.54 12.03 18.87
N ALA A 200 4.40 12.06 17.83
CA ALA A 200 4.28 11.22 16.67
C ALA A 200 4.43 9.73 17.02
N LEU A 201 5.41 9.38 17.85
CA LEU A 201 5.62 8.02 18.32
C LEU A 201 4.42 7.51 19.10
N ASP A 202 3.90 8.29 20.05
CA ASP A 202 2.76 7.90 20.88
C ASP A 202 1.49 7.70 20.04
N ALA A 203 1.27 8.55 19.02
CA ALA A 203 0.13 8.47 18.12
C ALA A 203 0.18 7.26 17.17
N LEU A 204 1.37 6.87 16.71
CA LEU A 204 1.57 5.82 15.71
C LEU A 204 1.82 4.44 16.32
N TRP A 205 2.32 4.39 17.56
CA TRP A 205 2.65 3.13 18.25
C TRP A 205 1.53 2.10 18.26
N PRO A 206 0.24 2.47 18.51
CA PRO A 206 -0.86 1.51 18.50
C PRO A 206 -1.10 0.83 17.14
N TYR A 207 -0.54 1.34 16.06
CA TYR A 207 -0.68 0.77 14.72
C TYR A 207 0.45 -0.19 14.33
N THR A 208 1.51 -0.30 15.15
CA THR A 208 2.66 -1.17 14.86
C THR A 208 2.38 -2.64 15.11
N GLY A 209 1.48 -2.95 16.04
CA GLY A 209 1.21 -4.34 16.46
C GLY A 209 0.66 -5.22 15.34
N GLU A 210 -0.11 -4.65 14.40
CA GLU A 210 -0.69 -5.37 13.26
C GLU A 210 0.35 -6.01 12.36
N MET A 211 1.53 -5.40 12.21
CA MET A 211 2.63 -5.91 11.39
C MET A 211 3.06 -7.34 11.77
N PHE A 212 2.81 -7.74 13.02
CA PHE A 212 3.26 -9.01 13.59
C PHE A 212 2.13 -9.99 13.87
N LEU A 213 0.87 -9.63 13.58
CA LEU A 213 -0.26 -10.52 13.75
C LEU A 213 -0.34 -11.47 12.55
N ALA A 214 -0.24 -12.77 12.83
CA ALA A 214 -0.52 -13.81 11.85
C ALA A 214 -2.02 -14.15 11.83
N ASP A 215 -2.52 -14.48 10.65
CA ASP A 215 -3.83 -15.10 10.46
C ASP A 215 -3.69 -16.46 9.75
N GLU A 216 -4.81 -17.06 9.38
CA GLU A 216 -4.83 -18.38 8.73
C GLU A 216 -4.07 -18.38 7.40
N LYS A 217 -4.18 -17.32 6.60
CA LYS A 217 -3.50 -17.19 5.31
C LYS A 217 -1.99 -16.99 5.50
N ASP A 218 -1.57 -16.20 6.49
CA ASP A 218 -0.16 -16.08 6.85
C ASP A 218 0.43 -17.44 7.26
N ALA A 219 -0.29 -18.22 8.06
CA ALA A 219 0.15 -19.55 8.49
C ALA A 219 0.29 -20.53 7.32
N GLU A 220 -0.63 -20.48 6.36
CA GLU A 220 -0.62 -21.35 5.18
C GLU A 220 0.59 -21.05 4.27
N VAL A 221 0.83 -19.79 3.94
CA VAL A 221 1.99 -19.41 3.10
C VAL A 221 3.31 -19.62 3.82
N ALA A 222 3.35 -19.47 5.14
CA ALA A 222 4.54 -19.78 5.94
C ALA A 222 4.84 -21.29 5.96
N ALA A 223 3.83 -22.13 6.11
CA ALA A 223 3.99 -23.58 6.04
C ALA A 223 4.48 -24.05 4.65
N ALA A 224 4.04 -23.39 3.58
CA ALA A 224 4.52 -23.62 2.22
C ALA A 224 5.97 -23.13 2.00
N GLY A 225 6.47 -22.24 2.87
CA GLY A 225 7.80 -21.60 2.76
C GLY A 225 7.84 -20.49 1.70
N LEU A 226 6.68 -19.87 1.43
CA LEU A 226 6.55 -18.77 0.47
C LEU A 226 6.85 -17.42 1.12
N LEU A 227 6.25 -17.16 2.30
CA LEU A 227 6.48 -15.97 3.11
C LEU A 227 6.80 -16.36 4.56
N PRO A 228 7.45 -15.49 5.36
CA PRO A 228 7.71 -15.77 6.77
C PRO A 228 6.44 -15.64 7.62
N ASP A 229 6.40 -16.31 8.78
CA ASP A 229 5.44 -15.98 9.82
C ASP A 229 5.68 -14.53 10.30
N PRO A 230 4.67 -13.64 10.23
CA PRO A 230 4.83 -12.24 10.64
C PRO A 230 5.37 -12.06 12.06
N SER A 231 5.01 -12.94 12.98
CA SER A 231 5.47 -12.87 14.39
C SER A 231 6.97 -13.07 14.53
N SER A 232 7.60 -13.79 13.60
CA SER A 232 9.05 -14.07 13.59
C SER A 232 9.90 -12.80 13.37
N LEU A 233 9.33 -11.76 12.79
CA LEU A 233 10.01 -10.50 12.49
C LEU A 233 10.11 -9.58 13.71
N ARG A 234 9.23 -9.76 14.72
CA ARG A 234 9.12 -8.87 15.87
C ARG A 234 10.43 -8.68 16.65
N PRO A 235 11.20 -9.74 17.00
CA PRO A 235 12.41 -9.55 17.80
C PRO A 235 13.47 -8.67 17.12
N ALA A 236 13.63 -8.81 15.81
CA ALA A 236 14.58 -8.01 15.03
C ALA A 236 14.11 -6.55 14.94
N TRP A 237 12.83 -6.33 14.67
CA TRP A 237 12.23 -5.00 14.66
C TRP A 237 12.35 -4.30 16.01
N GLU A 238 11.99 -4.97 17.11
CA GLU A 238 12.08 -4.40 18.47
C GLU A 238 13.50 -4.00 18.83
N ARG A 239 14.50 -4.76 18.39
CA ARG A 239 15.93 -4.43 18.60
C ARG A 239 16.29 -3.14 17.86
N ILE A 240 15.96 -3.02 16.57
CA ILE A 240 16.26 -1.83 15.74
C ILE A 240 15.56 -0.60 16.32
N VAL A 241 14.26 -0.72 16.59
CA VAL A 241 13.45 0.39 17.10
C VAL A 241 13.92 0.85 18.47
N ARG A 242 14.24 -0.08 19.37
CA ARG A 242 14.78 0.25 20.69
C ARG A 242 16.11 0.98 20.61
N GLU A 243 17.02 0.53 19.74
CA GLU A 243 18.34 1.14 19.56
C GLU A 243 18.18 2.60 19.08
N VAL A 244 17.40 2.83 18.03
CA VAL A 244 17.19 4.17 17.46
C VAL A 244 16.44 5.10 18.41
N LEU A 245 15.34 4.64 19.03
CA LEU A 245 14.56 5.47 19.95
C LEU A 245 15.37 5.82 21.23
N THR A 246 16.22 4.90 21.71
CA THR A 246 17.14 5.20 22.83
C THR A 246 18.15 6.27 22.44
N ALA A 247 18.76 6.17 21.26
CA ALA A 247 19.67 7.19 20.75
C ALA A 247 18.98 8.53 20.53
N ALA A 248 17.71 8.51 20.14
CA ALA A 248 16.85 9.68 19.97
C ALA A 248 16.33 10.27 21.31
N THR A 249 16.66 9.67 22.46
CA THR A 249 16.15 10.05 23.79
C THR A 249 14.62 9.96 23.96
N LEU A 250 13.94 9.22 23.08
CA LEU A 250 12.50 9.07 23.07
C LEU A 250 12.06 7.92 23.97
N ALA A 251 10.95 8.11 24.68
CA ALA A 251 10.34 7.11 25.54
C ALA A 251 9.49 6.12 24.74
N ILE A 252 9.81 4.84 24.81
CA ILE A 252 9.04 3.80 24.10
C ILE A 252 7.69 3.62 24.83
N PRO A 253 6.54 3.73 24.11
CA PRO A 253 5.23 3.58 24.74
C PRO A 253 5.02 2.17 25.31
N GLU A 254 4.48 2.08 26.53
CA GLU A 254 4.22 0.81 27.21
C GLU A 254 2.92 0.11 26.74
N SER A 255 2.11 0.81 25.92
CA SER A 255 0.82 0.29 25.46
C SER A 255 0.97 -1.00 24.67
N LYS A 256 0.22 -2.04 25.09
CA LYS A 256 0.07 -3.31 24.38
C LYS A 256 -1.14 -3.31 23.43
N PHE A 257 -1.93 -2.24 23.42
CA PHE A 257 -3.06 -2.11 22.52
C PHE A 257 -2.56 -1.99 21.07
N ALA A 258 -3.18 -2.72 20.14
CA ALA A 258 -2.90 -2.65 18.72
C ALA A 258 -4.19 -2.55 17.92
N HIS A 259 -4.26 -1.53 17.07
CA HIS A 259 -5.24 -1.49 16.00
C HIS A 259 -4.95 -2.62 15.01
N LYS A 260 -6.02 -3.19 14.45
CA LYS A 260 -5.94 -4.29 13.48
C LYS A 260 -7.16 -4.28 12.57
N GLY A 261 -7.03 -4.80 11.39
CA GLY A 261 -8.13 -4.92 10.44
C GLY A 261 -7.72 -4.69 8.99
N GLY A 262 -6.66 -3.91 8.73
CA GLY A 262 -6.20 -3.58 7.39
C GLY A 262 -5.94 -4.82 6.54
N LYS A 263 -5.25 -5.81 7.07
CA LYS A 263 -5.01 -7.11 6.43
C LYS A 263 -6.30 -7.88 6.06
N ARG A 264 -7.47 -7.45 6.55
CA ARG A 264 -8.78 -8.07 6.30
C ARG A 264 -9.77 -7.13 5.62
N GLY A 265 -9.30 -6.02 5.07
CA GLY A 265 -10.15 -5.04 4.40
C GLY A 265 -10.96 -4.13 5.34
N VAL A 266 -10.60 -4.06 6.63
CA VAL A 266 -11.21 -3.14 7.61
C VAL A 266 -10.24 -2.00 7.85
N HIS A 267 -10.50 -0.88 7.20
CA HIS A 267 -9.62 0.28 7.13
C HIS A 267 -10.13 1.45 7.96
N THR A 268 -9.27 2.44 8.16
CA THR A 268 -9.69 3.75 8.67
C THR A 268 -10.33 4.57 7.55
N GLU A 269 -11.02 5.64 7.91
CA GLU A 269 -11.61 6.58 6.95
C GLU A 269 -10.57 7.17 5.97
N HIS A 270 -9.30 7.20 6.38
CA HIS A 270 -8.23 7.82 5.61
C HIS A 270 -7.91 7.08 4.31
N LEU A 271 -8.10 5.75 4.25
CA LEU A 271 -7.90 5.01 3.01
C LEU A 271 -8.86 5.48 1.92
N GLY A 272 -10.13 5.73 2.27
CA GLY A 272 -11.12 6.22 1.31
C GLY A 272 -10.73 7.53 0.64
N TYR A 273 -10.10 8.45 1.38
CA TYR A 273 -9.60 9.71 0.80
C TYR A 273 -8.42 9.47 -0.15
N ILE A 274 -7.46 8.62 0.24
CA ILE A 274 -6.32 8.27 -0.63
C ILE A 274 -6.80 7.67 -1.94
N LEU A 275 -7.73 6.70 -1.86
CA LEU A 275 -8.25 6.03 -3.06
C LEU A 275 -9.07 6.97 -3.95
N ALA A 276 -9.83 7.90 -3.36
CA ALA A 276 -10.58 8.89 -4.13
C ALA A 276 -9.66 9.76 -4.99
N ASP A 277 -8.52 10.20 -4.44
CA ASP A 277 -7.54 10.99 -5.19
C ASP A 277 -6.76 10.12 -6.20
N MET A 278 -6.27 8.96 -5.77
CA MET A 278 -5.43 8.08 -6.57
C MET A 278 -6.17 7.47 -7.77
N GLN A 279 -7.41 7.02 -7.57
CA GLN A 279 -8.15 6.22 -8.55
C GLN A 279 -9.05 7.06 -9.48
N PHE A 280 -9.20 8.36 -9.22
CA PHE A 280 -10.19 9.19 -9.91
C PHE A 280 -10.07 9.14 -11.42
N LEU A 281 -8.88 9.35 -11.98
CA LEU A 281 -8.70 9.42 -13.44
C LEU A 281 -8.99 8.09 -14.11
N GLN A 282 -8.49 6.99 -13.58
CA GLN A 282 -8.66 5.64 -14.15
C GLN A 282 -10.13 5.20 -14.11
N ARG A 283 -10.86 5.58 -13.06
CA ARG A 283 -12.28 5.25 -12.93
C ARG A 283 -13.19 6.18 -13.74
N ALA A 284 -12.83 7.46 -13.86
CA ALA A 284 -13.62 8.44 -14.63
C ALA A 284 -13.44 8.28 -16.14
N TYR A 285 -12.28 7.80 -16.60
CA TYR A 285 -11.93 7.66 -18.01
C TYR A 285 -11.40 6.25 -18.32
N PRO A 286 -12.25 5.20 -18.25
CA PRO A 286 -11.81 3.82 -18.50
C PRO A 286 -11.21 3.65 -19.91
N GLY A 287 -10.05 2.99 -19.98
CA GLY A 287 -9.35 2.74 -21.25
C GLY A 287 -8.61 3.93 -21.85
N ALA A 288 -8.54 5.06 -21.14
CA ALA A 288 -7.68 6.17 -21.55
C ALA A 288 -6.19 5.76 -21.47
N THR A 289 -5.41 6.24 -22.44
CA THR A 289 -3.94 6.08 -22.46
C THR A 289 -3.31 7.46 -22.28
N TRP A 290 -2.26 7.55 -21.47
CA TRP A 290 -1.58 8.80 -21.09
C TRP A 290 -0.18 8.86 -21.70
#